data_b1565a55ca17b1c2746e0a21bddff891
#
_entry.id   b1565a55ca17b1c2746e0a21bddff891
#
_cell.length_a   1.000
_cell.length_b   1.000
_cell.length_c   1.000
_cell.angle_alpha   90.00
_cell.angle_beta   90.00
_cell.angle_gamma   90.00
#
_symmetry.space_group_name_H-M   'P 1'
#
loop_
_entity.id
_entity.type
_entity.pdbx_description
1 polymer ?
#
loop_
_entity_poly.entity_id
_entity_poly.type
_entity_poly.pdbx_seq_one_letter_code
_entity_poly.pdbx_strand_id
1 'polypeptide(L)'
;MPDQRVVQVQDLSVRFATSERVVDAVRNLSFHVDRGETLAVVGESGSGKSVTSLALMRLVEHGGGKIVGGQMHLRRRNGEVLDLANASPAAMRGVRGADIAMIFQEPMTSLNPVFTVGEQIAESIRLHQGKPASEAKAEALRMLELVRIPEARNVLGRYPHQLSGGMRQRVMIAMALSCKPSLLIADEPTTALDVTIQAEILQLIRALQQELHMAVVFITHDMGVVAEVADRVLVMYKGDRVEEGPSATVFAQPAHPYTRALLSAVPRLGSMQGTDGPARFPLLRVDGTAAAVDTTPQPAASHDVQPILRVRDLVTRFDVPTGIFGRVTRRVHAVEQVSFDLYPGETLALVGESGCGKSTTGRSLLRLVECQSGSIEFAGQNIGQLKGPALQTLRRNIQFIFQDPFASLDPRVPVGYSIMEPLLVHKVASGKEAQQRVEWLLDKVGLQAAHASRYPHEFSGGQRQRICIARALALNPKVVIADESVSALDVSIQAQIVNLMLDLQKEFGVAFLFISHDMAVVERISHRVAVMYLGQIVEIGPRRAIFENPQHPYTKKLMSAVPIADPARRHLKRELSTHEIPSPIRAVGDLPVVQPLVQVAPDHFVARHSIGGAY
;
A
#
# COMPACT_ATOMS: atom_id res chain seq x y z
N MET A 1 -4.80 -10.18 -37.39
CA MET A 1 -5.33 -9.84 -36.06
C MET A 1 -6.86 -9.76 -36.16
N PRO A 2 -7.64 -10.53 -35.38
CA PRO A 2 -9.11 -10.47 -35.38
C PRO A 2 -9.62 -9.05 -35.07
N ASP A 3 -10.83 -8.70 -35.56
CA ASP A 3 -11.34 -7.31 -35.45
C ASP A 3 -11.61 -6.84 -34.02
N GLN A 4 -11.96 -7.73 -33.12
CA GLN A 4 -12.16 -7.38 -31.71
C GLN A 4 -10.85 -7.19 -30.93
N ARG A 5 -9.73 -7.70 -31.45
CA ARG A 5 -8.45 -7.67 -30.75
C ARG A 5 -7.80 -6.29 -30.87
N VAL A 6 -7.46 -5.68 -29.71
CA VAL A 6 -6.78 -4.40 -29.62
C VAL A 6 -5.28 -4.57 -29.57
N VAL A 7 -4.78 -5.48 -28.74
CA VAL A 7 -3.36 -5.79 -28.66
C VAL A 7 -3.14 -7.30 -28.75
N GLN A 8 -2.09 -7.69 -29.47
CA GLN A 8 -1.63 -9.08 -29.57
C GLN A 8 -0.12 -9.11 -29.43
N VAL A 9 0.35 -9.86 -28.45
CA VAL A 9 1.77 -10.11 -28.17
C VAL A 9 2.06 -11.57 -28.43
N GLN A 10 3.16 -11.87 -29.13
CA GLN A 10 3.60 -13.21 -29.48
C GLN A 10 5.09 -13.33 -29.18
N ASP A 11 5.44 -14.29 -28.32
CA ASP A 11 6.80 -14.70 -27.95
C ASP A 11 7.73 -13.54 -27.53
N LEU A 12 7.15 -12.51 -26.87
CA LEU A 12 7.89 -11.34 -26.39
C LEU A 12 8.97 -11.75 -25.40
N SER A 13 10.20 -11.34 -25.71
CA SER A 13 11.35 -11.56 -24.83
C SER A 13 12.10 -10.26 -24.60
N VAL A 14 12.35 -9.93 -23.33
CA VAL A 14 13.02 -8.69 -22.91
C VAL A 14 14.20 -9.01 -22.02
N ARG A 15 15.35 -8.43 -22.36
CA ARG A 15 16.64 -8.66 -21.70
C ARG A 15 17.24 -7.36 -21.20
N PHE A 16 17.80 -7.41 -19.98
CA PHE A 16 18.67 -6.39 -19.42
C PHE A 16 20.10 -6.94 -19.32
N ALA A 17 21.07 -6.19 -19.83
CA ALA A 17 22.47 -6.52 -19.72
C ALA A 17 23.17 -5.44 -18.88
N THR A 18 23.69 -5.81 -17.72
CA THR A 18 24.55 -4.97 -16.90
C THR A 18 26.00 -5.46 -17.02
N SER A 19 26.97 -4.70 -16.49
CA SER A 19 28.38 -5.13 -16.45
C SER A 19 28.60 -6.42 -15.67
N GLU A 20 27.71 -6.77 -14.75
CA GLU A 20 27.87 -7.92 -13.84
C GLU A 20 27.03 -9.14 -14.26
N ARG A 21 25.87 -8.93 -14.89
CA ARG A 21 24.94 -10.02 -15.24
C ARG A 21 24.01 -9.68 -16.39
N VAL A 22 23.52 -10.73 -17.03
CA VAL A 22 22.41 -10.68 -18.00
C VAL A 22 21.16 -11.23 -17.33
N VAL A 23 20.06 -10.51 -17.44
CA VAL A 23 18.77 -10.89 -16.86
C VAL A 23 17.72 -10.91 -17.97
N ASP A 24 17.13 -12.09 -18.24
CA ASP A 24 15.95 -12.22 -19.08
C ASP A 24 14.70 -11.94 -18.23
N ALA A 25 14.24 -10.69 -18.29
CA ALA A 25 13.12 -10.22 -17.46
C ALA A 25 11.76 -10.70 -17.94
N VAL A 26 11.62 -10.96 -19.24
CA VAL A 26 10.43 -11.59 -19.87
C VAL A 26 10.92 -12.59 -20.90
N ARG A 27 10.32 -13.78 -20.91
CA ARG A 27 10.69 -14.88 -21.82
C ARG A 27 9.46 -15.42 -22.55
N ASN A 28 9.49 -15.37 -23.89
CA ASN A 28 8.50 -15.96 -24.81
C ASN A 28 7.03 -15.71 -24.37
N LEU A 29 6.75 -14.47 -23.89
CA LEU A 29 5.43 -14.11 -23.39
C LEU A 29 4.46 -13.87 -24.55
N SER A 30 3.34 -14.61 -24.56
CA SER A 30 2.28 -14.45 -25.55
C SER A 30 0.94 -14.23 -24.86
N PHE A 31 0.20 -13.19 -25.26
CA PHE A 31 -1.16 -12.89 -24.80
C PHE A 31 -1.86 -11.94 -25.77
N HIS A 32 -3.14 -11.73 -25.55
CA HIS A 32 -3.93 -10.72 -26.29
C HIS A 32 -4.91 -10.03 -25.35
N VAL A 33 -5.43 -8.89 -25.77
CA VAL A 33 -6.53 -8.19 -25.09
C VAL A 33 -7.52 -7.73 -26.14
N ASP A 34 -8.79 -8.04 -25.91
CA ASP A 34 -9.89 -7.67 -26.80
C ASP A 34 -10.51 -6.32 -26.40
N ARG A 35 -11.30 -5.73 -27.27
CA ARG A 35 -11.98 -4.46 -27.03
C ARG A 35 -12.98 -4.59 -25.86
N GLY A 36 -12.90 -3.67 -24.90
CA GLY A 36 -13.75 -3.70 -23.70
C GLY A 36 -13.37 -4.77 -22.67
N GLU A 37 -12.27 -5.51 -22.90
CA GLU A 37 -11.74 -6.52 -21.97
C GLU A 37 -10.74 -5.90 -20.99
N THR A 38 -10.75 -6.38 -19.75
CA THR A 38 -9.68 -6.17 -18.77
C THR A 38 -8.88 -7.45 -18.58
N LEU A 39 -7.62 -7.45 -19.03
CA LEU A 39 -6.64 -8.49 -18.72
C LEU A 39 -5.83 -8.06 -17.49
N ALA A 40 -5.94 -8.79 -16.38
CA ALA A 40 -5.06 -8.60 -15.23
C ALA A 40 -3.76 -9.38 -15.43
N VAL A 41 -2.63 -8.72 -15.23
CA VAL A 41 -1.29 -9.34 -15.20
C VAL A 41 -0.82 -9.36 -13.75
N VAL A 42 -0.66 -10.55 -13.18
CA VAL A 42 -0.37 -10.76 -11.75
C VAL A 42 0.91 -11.56 -11.53
N GLY A 43 1.49 -11.44 -10.33
CA GLY A 43 2.70 -12.14 -9.92
C GLY A 43 3.48 -11.33 -8.91
N GLU A 44 4.50 -11.91 -8.30
CA GLU A 44 5.37 -11.21 -7.35
C GLU A 44 6.28 -10.17 -8.01
N SER A 45 6.87 -9.28 -7.21
CA SER A 45 7.89 -8.32 -7.66
C SER A 45 9.02 -9.03 -8.40
N GLY A 46 9.46 -8.43 -9.51
CA GLY A 46 10.49 -9.05 -10.37
C GLY A 46 9.98 -10.16 -11.29
N SER A 47 8.67 -10.46 -11.34
CA SER A 47 8.13 -11.45 -12.28
C SER A 47 8.03 -10.96 -13.74
N GLY A 48 8.32 -9.68 -14.02
CA GLY A 48 8.32 -9.14 -15.38
C GLY A 48 7.07 -8.33 -15.78
N LYS A 49 6.09 -8.14 -14.89
CA LYS A 49 4.83 -7.43 -15.16
C LYS A 49 5.02 -6.03 -15.74
N SER A 50 5.67 -5.14 -14.97
CA SER A 50 5.93 -3.76 -15.41
C SER A 50 6.88 -3.68 -16.61
N VAL A 51 7.81 -4.65 -16.74
CA VAL A 51 8.67 -4.75 -17.91
C VAL A 51 7.85 -5.05 -19.17
N THR A 52 6.83 -5.90 -19.06
CA THR A 52 5.91 -6.21 -20.18
C THR A 52 5.15 -4.95 -20.63
N SER A 53 4.63 -4.16 -19.71
CA SER A 53 3.93 -2.91 -20.03
C SER A 53 4.86 -1.86 -20.65
N LEU A 54 6.06 -1.69 -20.10
CA LEU A 54 7.07 -0.79 -20.64
C LEU A 54 7.56 -1.25 -22.03
N ALA A 55 7.57 -2.57 -22.30
CA ALA A 55 7.90 -3.08 -23.64
C ALA A 55 6.82 -2.73 -24.67
N LEU A 56 5.51 -2.83 -24.33
CA LEU A 56 4.41 -2.37 -25.19
C LEU A 56 4.53 -0.88 -25.53
N MET A 57 4.97 -0.07 -24.58
CA MET A 57 5.25 1.35 -24.77
C MET A 57 6.63 1.63 -25.38
N ARG A 58 7.47 0.62 -25.57
CA ARG A 58 8.89 0.74 -25.94
C ARG A 58 9.68 1.71 -25.04
N LEU A 59 9.26 1.81 -23.78
CA LEU A 59 9.98 2.61 -22.76
C LEU A 59 11.08 1.79 -22.09
N VAL A 60 11.05 0.47 -22.19
CA VAL A 60 12.07 -0.44 -21.63
C VAL A 60 13.48 -0.13 -22.15
N GLU A 61 13.59 0.37 -23.39
CA GLU A 61 14.85 0.73 -24.04
C GLU A 61 15.56 1.90 -23.33
N HIS A 62 14.79 2.83 -22.73
CA HIS A 62 15.33 3.96 -21.98
C HIS A 62 15.91 3.54 -20.61
N GLY A 63 15.45 2.41 -20.08
CA GLY A 63 15.96 1.79 -18.85
C GLY A 63 17.08 0.78 -19.07
N GLY A 64 17.69 0.74 -20.28
CA GLY A 64 18.77 -0.20 -20.60
C GLY A 64 18.31 -1.61 -20.97
N GLY A 65 16.99 -1.85 -21.05
CA GLY A 65 16.42 -3.11 -21.53
C GLY A 65 16.37 -3.16 -23.06
N LYS A 66 16.34 -4.37 -23.61
CA LYS A 66 16.20 -4.61 -25.05
C LYS A 66 15.11 -5.65 -25.31
N ILE A 67 14.26 -5.39 -26.29
CA ILE A 67 13.36 -6.38 -26.85
C ILE A 67 14.21 -7.26 -27.76
N VAL A 68 14.41 -8.54 -27.37
CA VAL A 68 15.31 -9.47 -28.07
C VAL A 68 14.56 -10.46 -28.95
N GLY A 69 13.22 -10.49 -28.87
CA GLY A 69 12.38 -11.37 -29.71
C GLY A 69 10.90 -11.09 -29.52
N GLY A 70 10.10 -11.61 -30.43
CA GLY A 70 8.65 -11.55 -30.43
C GLY A 70 8.07 -10.43 -31.29
N GLN A 71 6.73 -10.43 -31.38
CA GLN A 71 5.94 -9.47 -32.14
C GLN A 71 4.89 -8.85 -31.23
N MET A 72 4.62 -7.55 -31.44
CA MET A 72 3.61 -6.81 -30.68
C MET A 72 2.75 -5.99 -31.63
N HIS A 73 1.53 -6.45 -31.89
CA HIS A 73 0.58 -5.78 -32.79
C HIS A 73 -0.44 -4.98 -32.00
N LEU A 74 -0.62 -3.72 -32.35
CA LEU A 74 -1.64 -2.83 -31.82
C LEU A 74 -2.62 -2.43 -32.91
N ARG A 75 -3.92 -2.56 -32.67
CA ARG A 75 -4.96 -1.94 -33.48
C ARG A 75 -5.21 -0.52 -32.97
N ARG A 76 -4.89 0.44 -33.79
CA ARG A 76 -5.09 1.86 -33.52
C ARG A 76 -6.56 2.25 -33.63
N ARG A 77 -6.93 3.44 -33.11
CA ARG A 77 -8.30 3.97 -33.20
C ARG A 77 -8.82 4.11 -34.64
N ASN A 78 -7.94 4.36 -35.61
CA ASN A 78 -8.27 4.45 -37.03
C ASN A 78 -8.46 3.08 -37.72
N GLY A 79 -8.29 1.96 -36.96
CA GLY A 79 -8.38 0.59 -37.46
C GLY A 79 -7.07 0.00 -38.01
N GLU A 80 -6.04 0.82 -38.20
CA GLU A 80 -4.72 0.38 -38.64
C GLU A 80 -4.08 -0.56 -37.61
N VAL A 81 -3.40 -1.60 -38.07
CA VAL A 81 -2.61 -2.49 -37.20
C VAL A 81 -1.14 -2.13 -37.34
N LEU A 82 -0.52 -1.74 -36.22
CA LEU A 82 0.88 -1.36 -36.16
C LEU A 82 1.68 -2.43 -35.40
N ASP A 83 2.83 -2.84 -35.93
CA ASP A 83 3.82 -3.63 -35.19
C ASP A 83 4.68 -2.71 -34.31
N LEU A 84 4.42 -2.74 -33.02
CA LEU A 84 5.12 -1.90 -32.03
C LEU A 84 6.61 -2.27 -31.90
N ALA A 85 6.96 -3.57 -32.09
CA ALA A 85 8.33 -4.03 -31.94
C ALA A 85 9.26 -3.37 -32.98
N ASN A 86 8.76 -3.17 -34.20
CA ASN A 86 9.51 -2.62 -35.31
C ASN A 86 9.15 -1.18 -35.67
N ALA A 87 8.24 -0.54 -34.91
CA ALA A 87 7.79 0.81 -35.16
C ALA A 87 8.94 1.84 -35.03
N SER A 88 8.99 2.83 -35.91
CA SER A 88 9.94 3.92 -35.81
C SER A 88 9.70 4.78 -34.56
N PRO A 89 10.72 5.49 -34.05
CA PRO A 89 10.53 6.42 -32.93
C PRO A 89 9.47 7.50 -33.19
N ALA A 90 9.31 7.92 -34.46
CA ALA A 90 8.27 8.88 -34.86
C ALA A 90 6.87 8.27 -34.78
N ALA A 91 6.69 7.02 -35.25
CA ALA A 91 5.43 6.28 -35.12
C ALA A 91 5.05 6.07 -33.66
N MET A 92 6.01 5.67 -32.81
CA MET A 92 5.79 5.49 -31.38
C MET A 92 5.39 6.78 -30.65
N ARG A 93 5.92 7.95 -31.04
CA ARG A 93 5.45 9.25 -30.50
C ARG A 93 3.98 9.50 -30.84
N GLY A 94 3.52 9.08 -32.02
CA GLY A 94 2.13 9.20 -32.43
C GLY A 94 1.19 8.21 -31.75
N VAL A 95 1.71 7.14 -31.17
CA VAL A 95 0.94 6.09 -30.47
C VAL A 95 0.84 6.35 -28.97
N ARG A 96 1.96 6.72 -28.34
CA ARG A 96 2.02 7.00 -26.89
C ARG A 96 1.14 8.20 -26.54
N GLY A 97 0.22 8.04 -25.61
CA GLY A 97 -0.75 9.06 -25.19
C GLY A 97 -1.98 9.18 -26.10
N ALA A 98 -1.90 8.75 -27.36
CA ALA A 98 -3.01 8.78 -28.31
C ALA A 98 -3.77 7.45 -28.39
N ASP A 99 -3.11 6.37 -28.77
CA ASP A 99 -3.69 5.03 -28.96
C ASP A 99 -3.43 4.12 -27.75
N ILE A 100 -2.26 4.24 -27.11
CA ILE A 100 -1.91 3.60 -25.83
C ILE A 100 -1.65 4.67 -24.79
N ALA A 101 -2.34 4.60 -23.66
CA ALA A 101 -2.06 5.42 -22.49
C ALA A 101 -1.61 4.54 -21.32
N MET A 102 -0.84 5.11 -20.41
CA MET A 102 -0.33 4.41 -19.23
C MET A 102 -0.57 5.22 -17.96
N ILE A 103 -1.08 4.54 -16.94
CA ILE A 103 -1.09 5.01 -15.55
C ILE A 103 0.10 4.33 -14.89
N PHE A 104 1.07 5.13 -14.43
CA PHE A 104 2.29 4.62 -13.78
C PHE A 104 2.06 4.35 -12.29
N GLN A 105 2.90 3.50 -11.71
CA GLN A 105 2.82 3.04 -10.33
C GLN A 105 2.89 4.19 -9.30
N GLU A 106 3.69 5.22 -9.56
CA GLU A 106 3.90 6.33 -8.63
C GLU A 106 3.36 7.67 -9.17
N PRO A 107 2.25 8.21 -8.62
CA PRO A 107 1.72 9.51 -9.03
C PRO A 107 2.68 10.68 -8.78
N MET A 108 3.56 10.53 -7.77
CA MET A 108 4.51 11.58 -7.38
C MET A 108 5.59 11.83 -8.42
N THR A 109 6.02 10.78 -9.11
CA THR A 109 7.08 10.84 -10.14
C THR A 109 6.52 11.03 -11.54
N SER A 110 5.22 10.74 -11.74
CA SER A 110 4.55 10.79 -13.05
C SER A 110 4.06 12.18 -13.44
N LEU A 111 3.73 13.02 -12.46
CA LEU A 111 3.30 14.40 -12.68
C LEU A 111 4.49 15.34 -12.51
N ASN A 112 4.69 16.25 -13.46
CA ASN A 112 5.74 17.26 -13.38
C ASN A 112 5.39 18.33 -12.32
N PRO A 113 6.20 18.48 -11.25
CA PRO A 113 5.87 19.35 -10.12
C PRO A 113 5.89 20.86 -10.44
N VAL A 114 6.50 21.26 -11.55
CA VAL A 114 6.64 22.67 -11.93
C VAL A 114 5.59 23.16 -12.93
N PHE A 115 4.71 22.27 -13.42
CA PHE A 115 3.57 22.63 -14.28
C PHE A 115 2.25 22.44 -13.54
N THR A 116 1.27 23.27 -13.89
CA THR A 116 -0.09 23.10 -13.33
C THR A 116 -0.76 21.85 -13.87
N VAL A 117 -1.75 21.34 -13.14
CA VAL A 117 -2.56 20.19 -13.57
C VAL A 117 -3.20 20.43 -14.94
N GLY A 118 -3.77 21.63 -15.13
CA GLY A 118 -4.43 21.99 -16.39
C GLY A 118 -3.48 22.02 -17.57
N GLU A 119 -2.25 22.52 -17.39
CA GLU A 119 -1.22 22.56 -18.43
C GLU A 119 -0.82 21.16 -18.87
N GLN A 120 -0.58 20.23 -17.95
CA GLN A 120 -0.17 18.87 -18.26
C GLN A 120 -1.23 18.08 -19.02
N ILE A 121 -2.52 18.21 -18.65
CA ILE A 121 -3.62 17.57 -19.38
C ILE A 121 -3.81 18.23 -20.76
N ALA A 122 -3.80 19.57 -20.81
CA ALA A 122 -3.98 20.30 -22.06
C ALA A 122 -2.84 20.07 -23.05
N GLU A 123 -1.60 19.86 -22.59
CA GLU A 123 -0.45 19.50 -23.43
C GLU A 123 -0.72 18.24 -24.24
N SER A 124 -1.16 17.16 -23.58
CA SER A 124 -1.51 15.89 -24.23
C SER A 124 -2.60 16.08 -25.30
N ILE A 125 -3.64 16.86 -24.98
CA ILE A 125 -4.75 17.15 -25.92
C ILE A 125 -4.25 17.94 -27.14
N ARG A 126 -3.44 18.97 -26.92
CA ARG A 126 -2.86 19.77 -28.01
C ARG A 126 -1.97 18.94 -28.93
N LEU A 127 -1.10 18.12 -28.32
CA LEU A 127 -0.13 17.30 -29.06
C LEU A 127 -0.81 16.24 -29.93
N HIS A 128 -1.83 15.56 -29.42
CA HIS A 128 -2.43 14.38 -30.07
C HIS A 128 -3.75 14.65 -30.78
N GLN A 129 -4.45 15.74 -30.44
CA GLN A 129 -5.73 16.11 -31.09
C GLN A 129 -5.63 17.38 -31.92
N GLY A 130 -4.50 18.10 -31.88
CA GLY A 130 -4.29 19.34 -32.62
C GLY A 130 -5.20 20.51 -32.18
N LYS A 131 -5.84 20.43 -31.01
CA LYS A 131 -6.76 21.47 -30.52
C LYS A 131 -6.02 22.74 -30.12
N PRO A 132 -6.62 23.93 -30.34
CA PRO A 132 -6.07 25.18 -29.84
C PRO A 132 -6.07 25.23 -28.32
N ALA A 133 -5.25 26.10 -27.73
CA ALA A 133 -5.03 26.16 -26.29
C ALA A 133 -6.31 26.37 -25.46
N SER A 134 -7.24 27.20 -25.95
CA SER A 134 -8.52 27.44 -25.28
C SER A 134 -9.41 26.20 -25.21
N GLU A 135 -9.52 25.47 -26.33
CA GLU A 135 -10.30 24.23 -26.40
C GLU A 135 -9.64 23.11 -25.58
N ALA A 136 -8.31 22.99 -25.63
CA ALA A 136 -7.58 22.02 -24.85
C ALA A 136 -7.77 22.25 -23.35
N LYS A 137 -7.81 23.50 -22.89
CA LYS A 137 -8.08 23.85 -21.49
C LYS A 137 -9.52 23.52 -21.08
N ALA A 138 -10.51 23.77 -21.97
CA ALA A 138 -11.90 23.41 -21.71
C ALA A 138 -12.07 21.87 -21.62
N GLU A 139 -11.41 21.13 -22.50
CA GLU A 139 -11.40 19.66 -22.46
C GLU A 139 -10.69 19.13 -21.21
N ALA A 140 -9.57 19.74 -20.79
CA ALA A 140 -8.89 19.40 -19.55
C ALA A 140 -9.80 19.56 -18.32
N LEU A 141 -10.61 20.63 -18.27
CA LEU A 141 -11.63 20.79 -17.23
C LEU A 141 -12.65 19.65 -17.27
N ARG A 142 -13.18 19.34 -18.45
CA ARG A 142 -14.13 18.23 -18.62
C ARG A 142 -13.54 16.88 -18.16
N MET A 143 -12.26 16.64 -18.45
CA MET A 143 -11.58 15.43 -17.99
C MET A 143 -11.45 15.37 -16.46
N LEU A 144 -11.18 16.49 -15.79
CA LEU A 144 -11.14 16.55 -14.33
C LEU A 144 -12.54 16.32 -13.70
N GLU A 145 -13.60 16.85 -14.34
CA GLU A 145 -14.98 16.60 -13.94
C GLU A 145 -15.36 15.11 -14.11
N LEU A 146 -14.95 14.51 -15.24
CA LEU A 146 -15.19 13.10 -15.54
C LEU A 146 -14.57 12.16 -14.49
N VAL A 147 -13.37 12.47 -14.01
CA VAL A 147 -12.72 11.73 -12.93
C VAL A 147 -13.17 12.17 -11.53
N ARG A 148 -14.23 12.96 -11.44
CA ARG A 148 -14.86 13.41 -10.19
C ARG A 148 -13.89 14.16 -9.27
N ILE A 149 -13.07 15.05 -9.82
CA ILE A 149 -12.26 15.97 -9.02
C ILE A 149 -13.16 17.06 -8.43
N PRO A 150 -13.19 17.25 -7.11
CA PRO A 150 -13.92 18.35 -6.49
C PRO A 150 -13.36 19.69 -6.93
N GLU A 151 -14.24 20.68 -7.14
CA GLU A 151 -13.82 22.02 -7.58
C GLU A 151 -12.84 21.99 -8.78
N ALA A 152 -13.08 21.15 -9.77
CA ALA A 152 -12.19 20.87 -10.91
C ALA A 152 -11.63 22.15 -11.55
N ARG A 153 -12.46 23.22 -11.62
CA ARG A 153 -12.06 24.52 -12.17
C ARG A 153 -10.91 25.17 -11.37
N ASN A 154 -10.93 25.03 -10.04
CA ASN A 154 -9.88 25.56 -9.17
C ASN A 154 -8.62 24.70 -9.23
N VAL A 155 -8.79 23.39 -9.44
CA VAL A 155 -7.69 22.41 -9.52
C VAL A 155 -6.87 22.57 -10.79
N LEU A 156 -7.44 23.05 -11.90
CA LEU A 156 -6.69 23.34 -13.14
C LEU A 156 -5.45 24.21 -12.91
N GLY A 157 -5.55 25.20 -12.01
CA GLY A 157 -4.45 26.12 -11.69
C GLY A 157 -3.52 25.65 -10.57
N ARG A 158 -3.80 24.51 -9.96
CA ARG A 158 -2.96 23.98 -8.87
C ARG A 158 -1.79 23.15 -9.40
N TYR A 159 -0.75 23.06 -8.60
CA TYR A 159 0.40 22.19 -8.84
C TYR A 159 0.21 20.82 -8.17
N PRO A 160 0.85 19.74 -8.67
CA PRO A 160 0.71 18.40 -8.11
C PRO A 160 0.95 18.28 -6.61
N HIS A 161 1.94 19.01 -6.08
CA HIS A 161 2.26 18.99 -4.64
C HIS A 161 1.17 19.58 -3.74
N GLN A 162 0.21 20.32 -4.30
CA GLN A 162 -0.92 20.91 -3.58
C GLN A 162 -2.15 19.98 -3.52
N LEU A 163 -2.05 18.77 -4.09
CA LEU A 163 -3.12 17.78 -4.17
C LEU A 163 -2.88 16.61 -3.21
N SER A 164 -3.96 16.00 -2.72
CA SER A 164 -3.89 14.72 -2.00
C SER A 164 -3.46 13.58 -2.94
N GLY A 165 -3.03 12.43 -2.37
CA GLY A 165 -2.64 11.26 -3.15
C GLY A 165 -3.74 10.79 -4.10
N GLY A 166 -4.96 10.63 -3.61
CA GLY A 166 -6.12 10.24 -4.43
C GLY A 166 -6.46 11.26 -5.52
N MET A 167 -6.34 12.57 -5.24
CA MET A 167 -6.52 13.60 -6.28
C MET A 167 -5.45 13.54 -7.36
N ARG A 168 -4.18 13.31 -7.01
CA ARG A 168 -3.09 13.13 -8.00
C ARG A 168 -3.35 11.91 -8.87
N GLN A 169 -3.82 10.81 -8.29
CA GLN A 169 -4.18 9.61 -9.03
C GLN A 169 -5.31 9.88 -10.02
N ARG A 170 -6.37 10.58 -9.61
CA ARG A 170 -7.47 10.99 -10.50
C ARG A 170 -6.98 11.91 -11.63
N VAL A 171 -6.04 12.83 -11.34
CA VAL A 171 -5.41 13.69 -12.36
C VAL A 171 -4.61 12.85 -13.37
N MET A 172 -3.84 11.87 -12.92
CA MET A 172 -3.14 10.93 -13.81
C MET A 172 -4.11 10.17 -14.72
N ILE A 173 -5.21 9.68 -14.16
CA ILE A 173 -6.26 9.00 -14.94
C ILE A 173 -6.86 9.96 -15.96
N ALA A 174 -7.18 11.21 -15.57
CA ALA A 174 -7.68 12.23 -16.49
C ALA A 174 -6.70 12.51 -17.64
N MET A 175 -5.41 12.61 -17.34
CA MET A 175 -4.35 12.81 -18.33
C MET A 175 -4.24 11.60 -19.27
N ALA A 176 -4.21 10.39 -18.75
CA ALA A 176 -4.13 9.14 -19.53
C ALA A 176 -5.33 8.99 -20.48
N LEU A 177 -6.54 9.35 -20.03
CA LEU A 177 -7.77 9.20 -20.80
C LEU A 177 -8.11 10.41 -21.68
N SER A 178 -7.36 11.51 -21.58
CA SER A 178 -7.65 12.77 -22.30
C SER A 178 -7.75 12.62 -23.82
N CYS A 179 -7.03 11.64 -24.37
CA CYS A 179 -7.04 11.32 -25.80
C CYS A 179 -7.92 10.11 -26.18
N LYS A 180 -8.68 9.55 -25.24
CA LYS A 180 -9.56 8.37 -25.44
C LYS A 180 -8.79 7.20 -26.10
N PRO A 181 -7.78 6.63 -25.43
CA PRO A 181 -6.94 5.59 -26.01
C PRO A 181 -7.73 4.32 -26.32
N SER A 182 -7.25 3.49 -27.27
CA SER A 182 -7.79 2.15 -27.51
C SER A 182 -7.31 1.13 -26.46
N LEU A 183 -6.12 1.36 -25.89
CA LEU A 183 -5.51 0.54 -24.83
C LEU A 183 -5.08 1.40 -23.65
N LEU A 184 -5.57 1.08 -22.47
CA LEU A 184 -5.07 1.62 -21.19
C LEU A 184 -4.20 0.57 -20.51
N ILE A 185 -2.99 0.93 -20.17
CA ILE A 185 -2.10 0.16 -19.30
C ILE A 185 -2.16 0.81 -17.92
N ALA A 186 -2.62 0.07 -16.91
CA ALA A 186 -2.69 0.53 -15.53
C ALA A 186 -1.70 -0.30 -14.69
N ASP A 187 -0.51 0.27 -14.45
CA ASP A 187 0.55 -0.39 -13.69
C ASP A 187 0.44 0.00 -12.22
N GLU A 188 -0.12 -0.90 -11.44
CA GLU A 188 -0.41 -0.73 -10.00
C GLU A 188 -1.14 0.59 -9.67
N PRO A 189 -2.26 0.90 -10.32
CA PRO A 189 -2.88 2.24 -10.27
C PRO A 189 -3.47 2.59 -8.90
N THR A 190 -3.53 1.66 -7.97
CA THR A 190 -4.11 1.84 -6.63
C THR A 190 -3.11 1.58 -5.50
N THR A 191 -1.86 1.29 -5.81
CA THR A 191 -0.80 1.08 -4.80
C THR A 191 -0.60 2.36 -3.98
N ALA A 192 -0.44 2.23 -2.68
CA ALA A 192 -0.32 3.32 -1.71
C ALA A 192 -1.58 4.22 -1.57
N LEU A 193 -2.74 3.76 -2.02
CA LEU A 193 -4.02 4.40 -1.73
C LEU A 193 -4.77 3.67 -0.62
N ASP A 194 -5.54 4.43 0.14
CA ASP A 194 -6.46 3.86 1.13
C ASP A 194 -7.54 3.03 0.46
N VAL A 195 -8.03 2.01 1.14
CA VAL A 195 -9.02 1.05 0.61
C VAL A 195 -10.27 1.73 0.04
N THR A 196 -10.71 2.84 0.64
CA THR A 196 -11.88 3.59 0.16
C THR A 196 -11.57 4.31 -1.16
N ILE A 197 -10.44 5.01 -1.25
CA ILE A 197 -10.00 5.69 -2.48
C ILE A 197 -9.70 4.65 -3.57
N GLN A 198 -9.07 3.53 -3.21
CA GLN A 198 -8.85 2.40 -4.12
C GLN A 198 -10.16 1.92 -4.76
N ALA A 199 -11.19 1.64 -3.93
CA ALA A 199 -12.49 1.19 -4.43
C ALA A 199 -13.14 2.21 -5.39
N GLU A 200 -13.06 3.51 -5.08
CA GLU A 200 -13.55 4.59 -5.95
C GLU A 200 -12.80 4.66 -7.29
N ILE A 201 -11.47 4.52 -7.28
CA ILE A 201 -10.64 4.52 -8.49
C ILE A 201 -10.95 3.29 -9.37
N LEU A 202 -11.12 2.11 -8.77
CA LEU A 202 -11.48 0.89 -9.52
C LEU A 202 -12.85 1.04 -10.19
N GLN A 203 -13.85 1.56 -9.48
CA GLN A 203 -15.16 1.85 -10.06
C GLN A 203 -15.07 2.88 -11.20
N LEU A 204 -14.26 3.92 -11.03
CA LEU A 204 -14.03 4.94 -12.05
C LEU A 204 -13.42 4.33 -13.32
N ILE A 205 -12.32 3.57 -13.19
CA ILE A 205 -11.65 2.92 -14.34
C ILE A 205 -12.64 2.00 -15.07
N ARG A 206 -13.42 1.22 -14.33
CA ARG A 206 -14.42 0.32 -14.91
C ARG A 206 -15.53 1.06 -15.66
N ALA A 207 -16.07 2.15 -15.08
CA ALA A 207 -17.09 2.96 -15.73
C ALA A 207 -16.56 3.57 -17.04
N LEU A 208 -15.33 4.10 -17.01
CA LEU A 208 -14.68 4.69 -18.18
C LEU A 208 -14.31 3.64 -19.23
N GLN A 209 -13.92 2.44 -18.83
CA GLN A 209 -13.69 1.32 -19.75
C GLN A 209 -14.96 0.97 -20.53
N GLN A 210 -16.10 0.88 -19.82
CA GLN A 210 -17.40 0.58 -20.44
C GLN A 210 -17.86 1.70 -21.37
N GLU A 211 -17.72 2.95 -20.95
CA GLU A 211 -18.13 4.13 -21.76
C GLU A 211 -17.30 4.28 -23.03
N LEU A 212 -15.97 4.08 -22.92
CA LEU A 212 -15.03 4.27 -24.03
C LEU A 212 -14.78 3.00 -24.84
N HIS A 213 -15.30 1.85 -24.41
CA HIS A 213 -15.05 0.53 -25.00
C HIS A 213 -13.56 0.23 -25.21
N MET A 214 -12.69 0.73 -24.29
CA MET A 214 -11.24 0.53 -24.38
C MET A 214 -10.83 -0.81 -23.81
N ALA A 215 -9.72 -1.37 -24.32
CA ALA A 215 -9.03 -2.50 -23.71
C ALA A 215 -8.21 -2.03 -22.50
N VAL A 216 -8.10 -2.86 -21.47
CA VAL A 216 -7.31 -2.54 -20.26
C VAL A 216 -6.34 -3.67 -19.96
N VAL A 217 -5.06 -3.36 -19.84
CA VAL A 217 -4.05 -4.21 -19.17
C VAL A 217 -3.87 -3.68 -17.77
N PHE A 218 -4.30 -4.45 -16.78
CA PHE A 218 -4.28 -4.06 -15.37
C PHE A 218 -3.21 -4.85 -14.62
N ILE A 219 -2.14 -4.21 -14.18
CA ILE A 219 -1.05 -4.85 -13.44
C ILE A 219 -1.27 -4.60 -11.96
N THR A 220 -1.26 -5.65 -11.16
CA THR A 220 -1.34 -5.57 -9.70
C THR A 220 -0.84 -6.86 -9.06
N HIS A 221 -0.44 -6.77 -7.80
CA HIS A 221 -0.17 -7.93 -6.94
C HIS A 221 -1.35 -8.24 -6.01
N ASP A 222 -2.39 -7.38 -5.95
CA ASP A 222 -3.58 -7.57 -5.12
C ASP A 222 -4.64 -8.41 -5.83
N MET A 223 -4.78 -9.66 -5.41
CA MET A 223 -5.76 -10.60 -5.98
C MET A 223 -7.21 -10.22 -5.67
N GLY A 224 -7.47 -9.45 -4.60
CA GLY A 224 -8.80 -8.90 -4.32
C GLY A 224 -9.21 -7.90 -5.39
N VAL A 225 -8.29 -7.02 -5.78
CA VAL A 225 -8.48 -6.08 -6.89
C VAL A 225 -8.68 -6.82 -8.22
N VAL A 226 -7.88 -7.86 -8.49
CA VAL A 226 -8.01 -8.68 -9.70
C VAL A 226 -9.40 -9.31 -9.79
N ALA A 227 -9.91 -9.89 -8.71
CA ALA A 227 -11.24 -10.48 -8.67
C ALA A 227 -12.36 -9.47 -8.99
N GLU A 228 -12.15 -8.20 -8.65
CA GLU A 228 -13.12 -7.12 -8.87
C GLU A 228 -13.11 -6.58 -10.30
N VAL A 229 -11.93 -6.48 -10.95
CA VAL A 229 -11.81 -5.79 -12.25
C VAL A 229 -11.58 -6.69 -13.45
N ALA A 230 -10.94 -7.86 -13.28
CA ALA A 230 -10.42 -8.64 -14.38
C ALA A 230 -11.47 -9.56 -15.03
N ASP A 231 -11.51 -9.58 -16.37
CA ASP A 231 -12.20 -10.60 -17.17
C ASP A 231 -11.34 -11.86 -17.29
N ARG A 232 -10.05 -11.67 -17.61
CA ARG A 232 -9.04 -12.70 -17.67
C ARG A 232 -7.84 -12.35 -16.83
N VAL A 233 -7.14 -13.37 -16.37
CA VAL A 233 -5.93 -13.26 -15.55
C VAL A 233 -4.78 -13.96 -16.25
N LEU A 234 -3.64 -13.29 -16.33
CA LEU A 234 -2.36 -13.81 -16.75
C LEU A 234 -1.41 -13.81 -15.57
N VAL A 235 -0.97 -14.99 -15.14
CA VAL A 235 -0.07 -15.16 -14.00
C VAL A 235 1.37 -15.28 -14.51
N MET A 236 2.24 -14.40 -14.00
CA MET A 236 3.67 -14.39 -14.33
C MET A 236 4.52 -14.81 -13.14
N TYR A 237 5.51 -15.64 -13.39
CA TYR A 237 6.50 -16.05 -12.41
C TYR A 237 7.92 -16.07 -13.02
N LYS A 238 8.84 -15.28 -12.45
CA LYS A 238 10.25 -15.19 -12.89
C LYS A 238 10.44 -14.96 -14.39
N GLY A 239 9.61 -14.15 -15.01
CA GLY A 239 9.69 -13.79 -16.43
C GLY A 239 8.87 -14.69 -17.38
N ASP A 240 8.29 -15.77 -16.88
CA ASP A 240 7.46 -16.69 -17.67
C ASP A 240 5.97 -16.53 -17.38
N ARG A 241 5.13 -16.79 -18.38
CA ARG A 241 3.70 -17.01 -18.17
C ARG A 241 3.49 -18.42 -17.64
N VAL A 242 2.91 -18.56 -16.46
CA VAL A 242 2.65 -19.86 -15.82
C VAL A 242 1.21 -20.30 -15.91
N GLU A 243 0.27 -19.35 -15.96
CA GLU A 243 -1.16 -19.63 -16.10
C GLU A 243 -1.87 -18.47 -16.77
N GLU A 244 -2.91 -18.75 -17.57
CA GLU A 244 -3.80 -17.76 -18.17
C GLU A 244 -5.20 -18.36 -18.33
N GLY A 245 -6.22 -17.57 -17.98
CA GLY A 245 -7.61 -18.01 -18.13
C GLY A 245 -8.63 -16.98 -17.67
N PRO A 246 -9.93 -17.27 -17.82
CA PRO A 246 -10.99 -16.48 -17.24
C PRO A 246 -10.79 -16.31 -15.72
N SER A 247 -11.04 -15.10 -15.20
CA SER A 247 -10.84 -14.79 -13.78
C SER A 247 -11.54 -15.80 -12.86
N ALA A 248 -12.80 -16.14 -13.15
CA ALA A 248 -13.55 -17.13 -12.37
C ALA A 248 -12.87 -18.51 -12.31
N THR A 249 -12.29 -18.96 -13.42
CA THR A 249 -11.61 -20.27 -13.50
C THR A 249 -10.31 -20.27 -12.71
N VAL A 250 -9.46 -19.25 -12.91
CA VAL A 250 -8.16 -19.14 -12.21
C VAL A 250 -8.34 -19.05 -10.69
N PHE A 251 -9.39 -18.36 -10.21
CA PHE A 251 -9.68 -18.27 -8.78
C PHE A 251 -10.30 -19.54 -8.18
N ALA A 252 -11.18 -20.22 -8.92
CA ALA A 252 -11.88 -21.41 -8.42
C ALA A 252 -11.02 -22.67 -8.53
N GLN A 253 -10.24 -22.82 -9.62
CA GLN A 253 -9.50 -24.02 -9.96
C GLN A 253 -8.11 -23.67 -10.53
N PRO A 254 -7.22 -23.07 -9.72
CA PRO A 254 -5.87 -22.74 -10.18
C PRO A 254 -5.09 -24.01 -10.55
N ALA A 255 -4.62 -24.08 -11.80
CA ALA A 255 -3.92 -25.24 -12.33
C ALA A 255 -2.45 -25.27 -11.90
N HIS A 256 -1.76 -24.13 -11.96
CA HIS A 256 -0.34 -24.06 -11.67
C HIS A 256 -0.05 -23.99 -10.16
N PRO A 257 0.96 -24.73 -9.63
CA PRO A 257 1.29 -24.71 -8.19
C PRO A 257 1.59 -23.31 -7.64
N TYR A 258 2.29 -22.48 -8.41
CA TYR A 258 2.54 -21.09 -8.03
C TYR A 258 1.26 -20.26 -7.88
N THR A 259 0.29 -20.42 -8.78
CA THR A 259 -1.02 -19.72 -8.68
C THR A 259 -1.76 -20.15 -7.42
N ARG A 260 -1.72 -21.44 -7.08
CA ARG A 260 -2.29 -21.96 -5.81
C ARG A 260 -1.60 -21.33 -4.59
N ALA A 261 -0.27 -21.28 -4.61
CA ALA A 261 0.49 -20.66 -3.53
C ALA A 261 0.16 -19.16 -3.39
N LEU A 262 0.12 -18.43 -4.51
CA LEU A 262 -0.25 -17.01 -4.53
C LEU A 262 -1.65 -16.77 -3.95
N LEU A 263 -2.66 -17.52 -4.40
CA LEU A 263 -4.05 -17.40 -3.93
C LEU A 263 -4.23 -17.82 -2.47
N SER A 264 -3.43 -18.77 -1.96
CA SER A 264 -3.47 -19.19 -0.56
C SER A 264 -2.93 -18.13 0.39
N ALA A 265 -2.02 -17.28 -0.08
CA ALA A 265 -1.42 -16.20 0.71
C ALA A 265 -2.30 -14.95 0.79
N VAL A 266 -3.35 -14.85 -0.06
CA VAL A 266 -4.24 -13.68 -0.10
C VAL A 266 -5.02 -13.55 1.20
N PRO A 267 -4.90 -12.42 1.92
CA PRO A 267 -5.71 -12.16 3.09
C PRO A 267 -7.19 -12.07 2.70
N ARG A 268 -8.04 -12.83 3.36
CA ARG A 268 -9.49 -12.79 3.10
C ARG A 268 -10.19 -12.28 4.34
N LEU A 269 -10.86 -11.13 4.21
CA LEU A 269 -11.69 -10.60 5.28
C LEU A 269 -12.80 -11.62 5.63
N GLY A 270 -13.02 -11.85 6.93
CA GLY A 270 -13.95 -12.86 7.45
C GLY A 270 -13.38 -14.28 7.52
N SER A 271 -12.11 -14.49 7.15
CA SER A 271 -11.47 -15.80 7.24
C SER A 271 -11.18 -16.25 8.68
N MET A 272 -11.29 -15.33 9.63
CA MET A 272 -11.07 -15.54 11.06
C MET A 272 -12.38 -15.52 11.87
N GLN A 273 -13.54 -15.62 11.20
CA GLN A 273 -14.85 -15.59 11.85
C GLN A 273 -14.96 -16.66 12.96
N GLY A 274 -15.53 -16.27 14.11
CA GLY A 274 -15.70 -17.14 15.26
C GLY A 274 -14.43 -17.38 16.09
N THR A 275 -13.26 -16.77 15.74
CA THR A 275 -12.02 -16.89 16.53
C THR A 275 -11.76 -15.62 17.34
N ASP A 276 -11.12 -15.71 18.49
CA ASP A 276 -10.89 -14.58 19.40
C ASP A 276 -9.48 -13.99 19.32
N GLY A 277 -8.49 -14.74 18.84
CA GLY A 277 -7.09 -14.30 18.77
C GLY A 277 -6.50 -14.39 17.35
N PRO A 278 -5.29 -13.87 17.16
CA PRO A 278 -4.58 -13.89 15.89
C PRO A 278 -4.21 -15.31 15.47
N ALA A 279 -4.07 -15.52 14.16
CA ALA A 279 -3.62 -16.80 13.60
C ALA A 279 -2.72 -16.59 12.40
N ARG A 280 -1.79 -17.54 12.20
CA ARG A 280 -0.89 -17.53 11.05
C ARG A 280 -1.63 -17.74 9.74
N PHE A 281 -1.08 -17.15 8.68
CA PHE A 281 -1.51 -17.45 7.32
C PHE A 281 -1.16 -18.90 6.96
N PRO A 282 -2.08 -19.65 6.33
CA PRO A 282 -1.75 -20.91 5.69
C PRO A 282 -0.89 -20.62 4.45
N LEU A 283 0.37 -21.04 4.47
CA LEU A 283 1.26 -20.84 3.33
C LEU A 283 1.45 -22.15 2.58
N LEU A 284 1.33 -22.09 1.24
CA LEU A 284 1.78 -23.13 0.35
C LEU A 284 3.16 -22.78 -0.19
N ARG A 285 4.02 -23.80 -0.36
CA ARG A 285 5.26 -23.64 -1.11
C ARG A 285 4.98 -23.49 -2.59
N VAL A 286 5.94 -22.96 -3.33
CA VAL A 286 5.81 -22.78 -4.80
C VAL A 286 5.61 -24.10 -5.54
N ASP A 287 6.03 -25.23 -4.97
CA ASP A 287 5.75 -26.58 -5.48
C ASP A 287 4.31 -27.08 -5.21
N GLY A 288 3.51 -26.28 -4.50
CA GLY A 288 2.13 -26.59 -4.13
C GLY A 288 1.99 -27.45 -2.87
N THR A 289 3.10 -27.81 -2.22
CA THR A 289 3.05 -28.53 -0.93
C THR A 289 2.69 -27.59 0.21
N ALA A 290 1.89 -28.07 1.17
CA ALA A 290 1.58 -27.28 2.36
C ALA A 290 2.86 -27.06 3.17
N ALA A 291 3.15 -25.81 3.51
CA ALA A 291 4.11 -25.54 4.58
C ALA A 291 3.50 -26.07 5.89
N ALA A 292 4.30 -26.74 6.72
CA ALA A 292 3.86 -27.15 8.04
C ALA A 292 3.74 -25.91 8.96
N VAL A 293 2.65 -25.14 8.78
CA VAL A 293 2.34 -23.93 9.56
C VAL A 293 1.18 -24.28 10.48
N ASP A 294 1.40 -24.15 11.78
CA ASP A 294 0.33 -24.22 12.77
C ASP A 294 -0.54 -22.96 12.64
N THR A 295 -1.75 -23.12 12.13
CA THR A 295 -2.72 -22.03 11.93
C THR A 295 -3.71 -21.92 13.09
N THR A 296 -3.49 -22.63 14.19
CA THR A 296 -4.33 -22.56 15.39
C THR A 296 -4.34 -21.12 15.92
N PRO A 297 -5.52 -20.53 16.17
CA PRO A 297 -5.61 -19.21 16.74
C PRO A 297 -4.93 -19.14 18.11
N GLN A 298 -4.22 -18.05 18.36
CA GLN A 298 -3.70 -17.75 19.68
C GLN A 298 -4.85 -17.41 20.65
N PRO A 299 -4.67 -17.57 21.97
CA PRO A 299 -5.66 -17.13 22.94
C PRO A 299 -5.88 -15.61 22.84
N ALA A 300 -7.04 -15.14 23.29
CA ALA A 300 -7.31 -13.73 23.47
C ALA A 300 -6.27 -13.10 24.43
N ALA A 301 -6.00 -11.82 24.27
CA ALA A 301 -5.13 -11.11 25.22
C ALA A 301 -5.76 -11.09 26.61
N SER A 302 -4.98 -11.42 27.65
CA SER A 302 -5.44 -11.28 29.03
C SER A 302 -5.32 -9.82 29.47
N HIS A 303 -6.40 -9.26 30.00
CA HIS A 303 -6.47 -7.93 30.58
C HIS A 303 -6.34 -7.94 32.11
N ASP A 304 -6.07 -9.11 32.71
CA ASP A 304 -5.90 -9.26 34.17
C ASP A 304 -4.57 -8.70 34.67
N VAL A 305 -3.70 -8.29 33.73
CA VAL A 305 -2.38 -7.71 34.02
C VAL A 305 -2.38 -6.21 33.77
N GLN A 306 -1.43 -5.50 34.38
CA GLN A 306 -1.28 -4.08 34.10
C GLN A 306 -0.81 -3.82 32.65
N PRO A 307 -1.34 -2.81 31.96
CA PRO A 307 -0.88 -2.45 30.63
C PRO A 307 0.60 -2.04 30.64
N ILE A 308 1.33 -2.50 29.63
CA ILE A 308 2.74 -2.12 29.44
C ILE A 308 2.86 -0.67 28.94
N LEU A 309 1.88 -0.22 28.15
CA LEU A 309 1.77 1.14 27.65
C LEU A 309 0.35 1.66 27.90
N ARG A 310 0.22 2.82 28.55
CA ARG A 310 -1.05 3.49 28.77
C ARG A 310 -0.99 4.89 28.19
N VAL A 311 -1.93 5.21 27.32
CA VAL A 311 -2.06 6.51 26.65
C VAL A 311 -3.38 7.13 27.07
N ARG A 312 -3.37 8.40 27.49
CA ARG A 312 -4.57 9.15 27.91
C ARG A 312 -4.57 10.54 27.31
N ASP A 313 -5.65 10.86 26.62
CA ASP A 313 -5.98 12.17 26.06
C ASP A 313 -4.85 12.80 25.24
N LEU A 314 -4.14 11.96 24.47
CA LEU A 314 -2.99 12.39 23.69
C LEU A 314 -3.41 13.37 22.60
N VAL A 315 -2.76 14.54 22.55
CA VAL A 315 -2.98 15.56 21.52
C VAL A 315 -1.67 15.89 20.82
N THR A 316 -1.68 15.79 19.48
CA THR A 316 -0.55 16.17 18.63
C THR A 316 -1.04 16.96 17.43
N ARG A 317 -0.56 18.21 17.30
CA ARG A 317 -0.95 19.14 16.25
C ARG A 317 0.27 19.75 15.58
N PHE A 318 0.13 20.13 14.32
CA PHE A 318 1.19 20.78 13.55
C PHE A 318 0.71 22.14 13.07
N ASP A 319 1.51 23.18 13.31
CA ASP A 319 1.25 24.52 12.85
C ASP A 319 1.55 24.64 11.35
N VAL A 320 0.64 25.27 10.60
CA VAL A 320 0.79 25.53 9.17
C VAL A 320 1.03 27.04 8.99
N PRO A 321 2.29 27.44 8.76
CA PRO A 321 2.62 28.84 8.50
C PRO A 321 2.09 29.26 7.12
N THR A 322 1.55 30.46 7.02
CA THR A 322 1.03 31.04 5.77
C THR A 322 1.61 32.42 5.53
N GLY A 323 1.75 32.77 4.24
CA GLY A 323 2.28 34.07 3.81
C GLY A 323 3.78 34.26 4.02
N ILE A 324 4.30 35.39 3.53
CA ILE A 324 5.75 35.73 3.53
C ILE A 324 6.31 35.88 4.96
N PHE A 325 5.47 36.22 5.91
CA PHE A 325 5.86 36.45 7.32
C PHE A 325 5.72 35.18 8.20
N GLY A 326 5.41 34.02 7.62
CA GLY A 326 5.31 32.77 8.37
C GLY A 326 4.26 32.75 9.49
N ARG A 327 3.22 33.59 9.41
CA ARG A 327 2.18 33.64 10.44
C ARG A 327 1.37 32.35 10.46
N VAL A 328 1.25 31.73 11.63
CA VAL A 328 0.44 30.53 11.82
C VAL A 328 -1.03 30.92 11.79
N THR A 329 -1.75 30.54 10.73
CA THR A 329 -3.19 30.79 10.56
C THR A 329 -4.02 29.53 10.57
N ARG A 330 -3.39 28.38 10.31
CA ARG A 330 -4.02 27.07 10.29
C ARG A 330 -3.21 26.06 11.08
N ARG A 331 -3.86 24.97 11.47
CA ARG A 331 -3.28 23.90 12.25
C ARG A 331 -3.81 22.56 11.78
N VAL A 332 -2.92 21.58 11.61
CA VAL A 332 -3.30 20.17 11.35
C VAL A 332 -3.59 19.52 12.70
N HIS A 333 -4.79 19.03 12.89
CA HIS A 333 -5.22 18.28 14.06
C HIS A 333 -4.98 16.79 13.81
N ALA A 334 -3.71 16.35 13.99
CA ALA A 334 -3.30 15.01 13.64
C ALA A 334 -3.72 13.95 14.67
N VAL A 335 -3.70 14.30 15.97
CA VAL A 335 -4.13 13.44 17.08
C VAL A 335 -4.90 14.30 18.07
N GLU A 336 -6.13 13.88 18.42
CA GLU A 336 -7.04 14.61 19.28
C GLU A 336 -7.61 13.68 20.36
N GLN A 337 -7.13 13.84 21.59
CA GLN A 337 -7.57 13.11 22.79
C GLN A 337 -7.60 11.58 22.64
N VAL A 338 -6.57 11.03 21.98
CA VAL A 338 -6.46 9.57 21.79
C VAL A 338 -6.09 8.89 23.11
N SER A 339 -6.88 7.88 23.49
CA SER A 339 -6.70 7.08 24.72
C SER A 339 -6.80 5.61 24.42
N PHE A 340 -5.83 4.80 24.86
CA PHE A 340 -5.82 3.34 24.78
C PHE A 340 -4.80 2.72 25.74
N ASP A 341 -4.96 1.42 25.99
CA ASP A 341 -4.01 0.58 26.71
C ASP A 341 -3.46 -0.49 25.78
N LEU A 342 -2.18 -0.86 25.96
CA LEU A 342 -1.52 -1.97 25.28
C LEU A 342 -0.96 -2.91 26.35
N TYR A 343 -1.26 -4.19 26.24
CA TYR A 343 -0.88 -5.21 27.22
C TYR A 343 0.35 -6.02 26.77
N PRO A 344 1.12 -6.61 27.72
CA PRO A 344 2.25 -7.48 27.36
C PRO A 344 1.82 -8.63 26.44
N GLY A 345 2.59 -8.87 25.35
CA GLY A 345 2.29 -9.94 24.39
C GLY A 345 1.07 -9.69 23.50
N GLU A 346 0.39 -8.54 23.64
CA GLU A 346 -0.74 -8.16 22.81
C GLU A 346 -0.30 -7.54 21.47
N THR A 347 -1.10 -7.73 20.43
CA THR A 347 -1.11 -6.88 19.24
C THR A 347 -2.37 -6.03 19.25
N LEU A 348 -2.23 -4.72 19.50
CA LEU A 348 -3.26 -3.73 19.25
C LEU A 348 -3.04 -3.17 17.85
N ALA A 349 -4.02 -3.36 16.96
CA ALA A 349 -3.97 -2.74 15.64
C ALA A 349 -4.60 -1.34 15.67
N LEU A 350 -3.94 -0.37 15.04
CA LEU A 350 -4.46 0.98 14.82
C LEU A 350 -4.73 1.16 13.33
N VAL A 351 -6.00 1.26 12.96
CA VAL A 351 -6.47 1.27 11.56
C VAL A 351 -7.22 2.56 11.22
N GLY A 352 -7.33 2.85 9.93
CA GLY A 352 -8.01 4.03 9.40
C GLY A 352 -7.37 4.50 8.10
N GLU A 353 -7.97 5.48 7.42
CA GLU A 353 -7.44 6.04 6.17
C GLU A 353 -6.16 6.85 6.39
N SER A 354 -5.39 7.08 5.29
CA SER A 354 -4.15 7.88 5.34
C SER A 354 -4.43 9.30 5.84
N GLY A 355 -3.51 9.82 6.65
CA GLY A 355 -3.66 11.14 7.24
C GLY A 355 -4.61 11.22 8.45
N CYS A 356 -5.24 10.13 8.89
CA CYS A 356 -6.09 10.14 10.09
C CYS A 356 -5.31 10.21 11.42
N GLY A 357 -3.95 10.16 11.39
CA GLY A 357 -3.10 10.36 12.57
C GLY A 357 -2.38 9.13 13.11
N LYS A 358 -2.53 7.93 12.53
CA LYS A 358 -1.93 6.67 13.00
C LYS A 358 -0.42 6.75 13.24
N SER A 359 0.34 7.09 12.18
CA SER A 359 1.80 7.21 12.26
C SER A 359 2.24 8.34 13.21
N THR A 360 1.46 9.43 13.28
CA THR A 360 1.71 10.51 14.25
C THR A 360 1.55 10.00 15.67
N THR A 361 0.50 9.22 15.97
CA THR A 361 0.31 8.57 17.26
C THR A 361 1.53 7.71 17.62
N GLY A 362 1.96 6.82 16.71
CA GLY A 362 3.14 5.97 16.94
C GLY A 362 4.42 6.77 17.21
N ARG A 363 4.70 7.81 16.43
CA ARG A 363 5.87 8.69 16.61
C ARG A 363 5.82 9.49 17.90
N SER A 364 4.63 9.88 18.34
CA SER A 364 4.42 10.59 19.61
C SER A 364 4.79 9.71 20.82
N LEU A 365 4.51 8.41 20.77
CA LEU A 365 4.87 7.46 21.84
C LEU A 365 6.38 7.35 22.08
N LEU A 366 7.19 7.49 21.03
CA LEU A 366 8.66 7.54 21.10
C LEU A 366 9.24 8.93 21.29
N ARG A 367 8.36 9.93 21.42
CA ARG A 367 8.75 11.35 21.47
C ARG A 367 9.66 11.74 20.30
N LEU A 368 9.35 11.25 19.11
CA LEU A 368 9.89 11.73 17.84
C LEU A 368 9.13 12.97 17.36
N VAL A 369 7.89 13.15 17.85
CA VAL A 369 7.03 14.32 17.66
C VAL A 369 6.58 14.78 19.05
N GLU A 370 6.58 16.10 19.27
CA GLU A 370 6.12 16.69 20.53
C GLU A 370 4.59 16.69 20.63
N CYS A 371 4.08 16.27 21.79
CA CYS A 371 2.65 16.29 22.11
C CYS A 371 2.32 17.61 22.82
N GLN A 372 1.16 18.20 22.49
CA GLN A 372 0.68 19.40 23.17
C GLN A 372 0.06 19.10 24.52
N SER A 373 -0.61 17.95 24.67
CA SER A 373 -1.21 17.53 25.95
C SER A 373 -1.41 16.00 25.97
N GLY A 374 -1.88 15.51 27.12
CA GLY A 374 -2.09 14.10 27.39
C GLY A 374 -0.96 13.49 28.20
N SER A 375 -1.14 12.21 28.58
CA SER A 375 -0.12 11.43 29.29
C SER A 375 0.18 10.12 28.58
N ILE A 376 1.44 9.75 28.60
CA ILE A 376 1.93 8.47 28.11
C ILE A 376 2.69 7.81 29.26
N GLU A 377 2.22 6.63 29.69
CA GLU A 377 2.87 5.85 30.73
C GLU A 377 3.42 4.56 30.13
N PHE A 378 4.68 4.27 30.40
CA PHE A 378 5.33 3.02 30.05
C PHE A 378 5.76 2.29 31.31
N ALA A 379 5.28 1.05 31.51
CA ALA A 379 5.54 0.24 32.72
C ALA A 379 5.25 1.00 34.03
N GLY A 380 4.16 1.80 34.05
CA GLY A 380 3.74 2.61 35.21
C GLY A 380 4.49 3.94 35.37
N GLN A 381 5.46 4.27 34.51
CA GLN A 381 6.19 5.52 34.56
C GLN A 381 5.71 6.49 33.47
N ASN A 382 5.35 7.72 33.83
CA ASN A 382 5.02 8.76 32.85
C ASN A 382 6.28 9.17 32.06
N ILE A 383 6.21 9.04 30.74
CA ILE A 383 7.33 9.29 29.83
C ILE A 383 7.29 10.68 29.17
N GLY A 384 6.21 11.43 29.37
CA GLY A 384 5.98 12.72 28.71
C GLY A 384 7.05 13.77 28.97
N GLN A 385 7.75 13.69 30.11
CA GLN A 385 8.76 14.67 30.53
C GLN A 385 10.21 14.15 30.48
N LEU A 386 10.42 12.87 30.07
CA LEU A 386 11.75 12.29 30.04
C LEU A 386 12.68 13.02 29.06
N LYS A 387 13.94 13.24 29.45
CA LYS A 387 15.00 13.86 28.63
C LYS A 387 16.32 13.09 28.82
N GLY A 388 17.26 13.31 27.91
CA GLY A 388 18.62 12.77 28.00
C GLY A 388 18.67 11.25 28.19
N PRO A 389 19.44 10.73 29.16
CA PRO A 389 19.65 9.29 29.37
C PRO A 389 18.36 8.52 29.67
N ALA A 390 17.40 9.11 30.39
CA ALA A 390 16.11 8.47 30.67
C ALA A 390 15.28 8.23 29.41
N LEU A 391 15.29 9.18 28.46
CA LEU A 391 14.66 9.03 27.15
C LEU A 391 15.37 7.96 26.30
N GLN A 392 16.70 7.84 26.38
CA GLN A 392 17.45 6.79 25.73
C GLN A 392 17.07 5.40 26.29
N THR A 393 16.94 5.27 27.61
CA THR A 393 16.47 4.02 28.23
C THR A 393 15.06 3.66 27.80
N LEU A 394 14.15 4.64 27.68
CA LEU A 394 12.82 4.40 27.11
C LEU A 394 12.91 3.85 25.70
N ARG A 395 13.67 4.50 24.83
CA ARG A 395 13.84 4.10 23.42
C ARG A 395 14.50 2.74 23.25
N ARG A 396 15.22 2.23 24.25
CA ARG A 396 15.69 0.84 24.29
C ARG A 396 14.52 -0.14 24.41
N ASN A 397 13.50 0.21 25.20
CA ASN A 397 12.36 -0.66 25.50
C ASN A 397 11.20 -0.55 24.50
N ILE A 398 11.09 0.58 23.79
CA ILE A 398 10.11 0.79 22.73
C ILE A 398 10.87 1.01 21.43
N GLN A 399 10.63 0.16 20.44
CA GLN A 399 11.29 0.24 19.14
C GLN A 399 10.28 0.50 18.03
N PHE A 400 10.77 0.97 16.89
CA PHE A 400 9.94 1.38 15.75
C PHE A 400 10.38 0.68 14.47
N ILE A 401 9.44 0.10 13.73
CA ILE A 401 9.63 -0.38 12.37
C ILE A 401 8.91 0.60 11.46
N PHE A 402 9.67 1.36 10.66
CA PHE A 402 9.14 2.39 9.79
C PHE A 402 8.52 1.81 8.51
N GLN A 403 7.64 2.56 7.89
CA GLN A 403 6.88 2.23 6.70
C GLN A 403 7.75 1.85 5.49
N ASP A 404 8.84 2.59 5.26
CA ASP A 404 9.75 2.37 4.13
C ASP A 404 11.04 1.70 4.60
N PRO A 405 11.25 0.40 4.29
CA PRO A 405 12.48 -0.30 4.66
C PRO A 405 13.71 0.21 3.91
N PHE A 406 13.54 0.86 2.75
CA PHE A 406 14.63 1.48 2.00
C PHE A 406 15.17 2.73 2.71
N ALA A 407 14.27 3.65 3.03
CA ALA A 407 14.63 4.87 3.75
C ALA A 407 15.10 4.61 5.20
N SER A 408 14.80 3.42 5.73
CA SER A 408 15.16 3.04 7.10
C SER A 408 16.57 2.51 7.26
N LEU A 409 17.26 2.14 6.17
CA LEU A 409 18.61 1.58 6.18
C LEU A 409 19.57 2.53 5.45
N ASP A 410 20.74 2.82 6.03
CA ASP A 410 21.78 3.58 5.33
C ASP A 410 22.38 2.70 4.21
N PRO A 411 22.25 3.09 2.93
CA PRO A 411 22.74 2.28 1.81
C PRO A 411 24.26 2.12 1.75
N ARG A 412 24.99 2.91 2.54
CA ARG A 412 26.46 2.96 2.54
C ARG A 412 27.09 2.02 3.56
N VAL A 413 26.30 1.41 4.44
CA VAL A 413 26.81 0.50 5.47
C VAL A 413 26.22 -0.90 5.31
N PRO A 414 26.99 -1.97 5.64
CA PRO A 414 26.48 -3.33 5.62
C PRO A 414 25.29 -3.51 6.58
N VAL A 415 24.35 -4.41 6.25
CA VAL A 415 23.15 -4.63 7.05
C VAL A 415 23.46 -5.16 8.44
N GLY A 416 24.55 -5.93 8.60
CA GLY A 416 25.01 -6.39 9.92
C GLY A 416 25.36 -5.23 10.86
N TYR A 417 25.96 -4.16 10.32
CA TYR A 417 26.23 -2.95 11.09
C TYR A 417 24.93 -2.22 11.49
N SER A 418 23.98 -2.12 10.58
CA SER A 418 22.67 -1.51 10.87
C SER A 418 21.91 -2.23 12.01
N ILE A 419 22.07 -3.56 12.13
CA ILE A 419 21.51 -4.34 13.26
C ILE A 419 22.36 -4.19 14.53
N MET A 420 23.69 -4.06 14.37
CA MET A 420 24.64 -3.94 15.48
C MET A 420 24.62 -2.56 16.15
N GLU A 421 24.38 -1.50 15.38
CA GLU A 421 24.44 -0.11 15.84
C GLU A 421 23.64 0.13 17.13
N PRO A 422 22.35 -0.29 17.25
CA PRO A 422 21.61 -0.13 18.50
C PRO A 422 22.31 -0.78 19.71
N LEU A 423 22.92 -1.95 19.54
CA LEU A 423 23.64 -2.64 20.61
C LEU A 423 24.83 -1.82 21.12
N LEU A 424 25.57 -1.20 20.19
CA LEU A 424 26.73 -0.35 20.51
C LEU A 424 26.30 0.97 21.16
N VAL A 425 25.31 1.66 20.57
CA VAL A 425 24.81 2.95 21.06
C VAL A 425 24.25 2.84 22.48
N HIS A 426 23.48 1.77 22.75
CA HIS A 426 22.90 1.50 24.07
C HIS A 426 23.84 0.73 25.00
N LYS A 427 25.06 0.43 24.57
CA LYS A 427 26.09 -0.31 25.35
C LYS A 427 25.57 -1.64 25.90
N VAL A 428 24.78 -2.36 25.10
CA VAL A 428 24.21 -3.68 25.47
C VAL A 428 25.20 -4.78 25.20
N ALA A 429 25.91 -4.70 24.07
CA ALA A 429 26.95 -5.64 23.66
C ALA A 429 27.99 -4.93 22.81
N SER A 430 29.20 -5.49 22.70
CA SER A 430 30.28 -4.94 21.88
C SER A 430 31.14 -6.06 21.30
N GLY A 431 31.94 -5.73 20.27
CA GLY A 431 32.90 -6.66 19.66
C GLY A 431 32.25 -7.98 19.22
N LYS A 432 32.83 -9.10 19.65
CA LYS A 432 32.39 -10.45 19.25
C LYS A 432 30.98 -10.78 19.72
N GLU A 433 30.60 -10.31 20.90
CA GLU A 433 29.24 -10.53 21.44
C GLU A 433 28.16 -9.86 20.59
N ALA A 434 28.40 -8.60 20.17
CA ALA A 434 27.49 -7.89 19.28
C ALA A 434 27.38 -8.59 17.92
N GLN A 435 28.49 -9.10 17.38
CA GLN A 435 28.48 -9.85 16.12
C GLN A 435 27.67 -11.15 16.24
N GLN A 436 27.87 -11.94 17.29
CA GLN A 436 27.10 -13.16 17.54
C GLN A 436 25.60 -12.85 17.67
N ARG A 437 25.25 -11.75 18.32
CA ARG A 437 23.86 -11.30 18.43
C ARG A 437 23.26 -10.94 17.07
N VAL A 438 24.00 -10.28 16.18
CA VAL A 438 23.58 -9.96 14.81
C VAL A 438 23.33 -11.24 14.01
N GLU A 439 24.25 -12.20 14.05
CA GLU A 439 24.14 -13.48 13.33
C GLU A 439 22.90 -14.26 13.81
N TRP A 440 22.68 -14.31 15.12
CA TRP A 440 21.50 -14.93 15.72
C TRP A 440 20.18 -14.23 15.31
N LEU A 441 20.16 -12.88 15.26
CA LEU A 441 18.97 -12.13 14.82
C LEU A 441 18.67 -12.36 13.34
N LEU A 442 19.70 -12.42 12.48
CA LEU A 442 19.52 -12.75 11.07
C LEU A 442 18.90 -14.14 10.89
N ASP A 443 19.38 -15.14 11.64
CA ASP A 443 18.79 -16.48 11.62
C ASP A 443 17.32 -16.45 12.07
N LYS A 444 16.98 -15.74 13.16
CA LYS A 444 15.61 -15.59 13.65
C LYS A 444 14.64 -14.99 12.66
N VAL A 445 15.11 -14.09 11.79
CA VAL A 445 14.27 -13.53 10.73
C VAL A 445 14.37 -14.32 9.40
N GLY A 446 14.99 -15.50 9.41
CA GLY A 446 15.12 -16.38 8.25
C GLY A 446 16.11 -15.90 7.19
N LEU A 447 17.17 -15.21 7.63
CA LEU A 447 18.31 -14.80 6.80
C LEU A 447 19.57 -15.53 7.22
N GLN A 448 20.56 -15.63 6.32
CA GLN A 448 21.82 -16.29 6.62
C GLN A 448 22.78 -15.33 7.34
N ALA A 449 23.63 -15.82 8.25
CA ALA A 449 24.67 -15.03 8.91
C ALA A 449 25.62 -14.34 7.91
N ALA A 450 25.95 -14.98 6.79
CA ALA A 450 26.76 -14.42 5.71
C ALA A 450 26.15 -13.15 5.07
N HIS A 451 24.86 -12.91 5.23
CA HIS A 451 24.20 -11.71 4.75
C HIS A 451 24.64 -10.45 5.51
N ALA A 452 25.23 -10.57 6.71
CA ALA A 452 25.64 -9.44 7.54
C ALA A 452 26.62 -8.49 6.81
N SER A 453 27.45 -9.00 5.90
CA SER A 453 28.44 -8.21 5.14
C SER A 453 27.89 -7.53 3.91
N ARG A 454 26.65 -7.83 3.50
CA ARG A 454 26.02 -7.26 2.31
C ARG A 454 25.38 -5.90 2.58
N TYR A 455 25.19 -5.13 1.51
CA TYR A 455 24.57 -3.81 1.57
C TYR A 455 23.05 -3.87 1.31
N PRO A 456 22.26 -2.88 1.79
CA PRO A 456 20.81 -2.88 1.62
C PRO A 456 20.32 -3.06 0.19
N HIS A 457 21.02 -2.49 -0.81
CA HIS A 457 20.63 -2.57 -2.23
C HIS A 457 20.73 -3.98 -2.82
N GLU A 458 21.45 -4.90 -2.18
CA GLU A 458 21.58 -6.30 -2.59
C GLU A 458 20.42 -7.20 -2.15
N PHE A 459 19.44 -6.65 -1.41
CA PHE A 459 18.31 -7.39 -0.85
C PHE A 459 16.99 -7.02 -1.50
N SER A 460 16.07 -7.99 -1.57
CA SER A 460 14.66 -7.73 -1.94
C SER A 460 13.94 -6.91 -0.86
N GLY A 461 12.78 -6.31 -1.21
CA GLY A 461 11.96 -5.57 -0.25
C GLY A 461 11.60 -6.37 1.00
N GLY A 462 11.17 -7.62 0.85
CA GLY A 462 10.86 -8.50 1.98
C GLY A 462 12.08 -8.87 2.82
N GLN A 463 13.25 -9.05 2.21
CA GLN A 463 14.50 -9.29 2.96
C GLN A 463 14.93 -8.04 3.75
N ARG A 464 14.80 -6.83 3.16
CA ARG A 464 15.05 -5.57 3.88
C ARG A 464 14.08 -5.39 5.06
N GLN A 465 12.83 -5.74 4.88
CA GLN A 465 11.85 -5.71 5.97
C GLN A 465 12.27 -6.65 7.12
N ARG A 466 12.72 -7.86 6.82
CA ARG A 466 13.28 -8.80 7.83
C ARG A 466 14.48 -8.19 8.56
N ILE A 467 15.36 -7.47 7.86
CA ILE A 467 16.50 -6.77 8.47
C ILE A 467 16.01 -5.64 9.40
N CYS A 468 15.00 -4.86 9.01
CA CYS A 468 14.41 -3.83 9.87
C CYS A 468 13.76 -4.43 11.13
N ILE A 469 13.10 -5.59 11.00
CA ILE A 469 12.55 -6.34 12.14
C ILE A 469 13.70 -6.81 13.06
N ALA A 470 14.78 -7.41 12.50
CA ALA A 470 15.94 -7.84 13.28
C ALA A 470 16.58 -6.68 14.05
N ARG A 471 16.73 -5.51 13.40
CA ARG A 471 17.23 -4.28 14.03
C ARG A 471 16.36 -3.82 15.19
N ALA A 472 15.03 -3.81 15.01
CA ALA A 472 14.10 -3.42 16.06
C ALA A 472 14.17 -4.38 17.28
N LEU A 473 14.39 -5.67 17.05
CA LEU A 473 14.49 -6.67 18.10
C LEU A 473 15.89 -6.76 18.76
N ALA A 474 16.89 -6.05 18.25
CA ALA A 474 18.26 -6.15 18.74
C ALA A 474 18.38 -5.89 20.25
N LEU A 475 17.60 -4.96 20.77
CA LEU A 475 17.61 -4.52 22.16
C LEU A 475 16.65 -5.28 23.09
N ASN A 476 15.98 -6.35 22.62
CA ASN A 476 14.91 -7.04 23.35
C ASN A 476 13.83 -6.08 23.87
N PRO A 477 13.18 -5.29 22.99
CA PRO A 477 12.18 -4.31 23.42
C PRO A 477 10.95 -4.99 24.04
N LYS A 478 10.25 -4.25 24.88
CA LYS A 478 8.95 -4.67 25.42
C LYS A 478 7.79 -4.33 24.48
N VAL A 479 7.94 -3.25 23.72
CA VAL A 479 6.94 -2.77 22.75
C VAL A 479 7.62 -2.50 21.41
N VAL A 480 6.99 -2.94 20.34
CA VAL A 480 7.37 -2.59 18.96
C VAL A 480 6.20 -1.90 18.27
N ILE A 481 6.44 -0.71 17.77
CA ILE A 481 5.49 0.02 16.92
C ILE A 481 5.84 -0.32 15.48
N ALA A 482 4.93 -0.99 14.77
CA ALA A 482 5.09 -1.40 13.38
C ALA A 482 4.20 -0.52 12.50
N ASP A 483 4.79 0.52 11.87
CA ASP A 483 4.08 1.51 11.07
C ASP A 483 4.06 1.08 9.61
N GLU A 484 2.91 0.59 9.13
CA GLU A 484 2.67 0.09 7.77
C GLU A 484 3.79 -0.85 7.26
N SER A 485 4.32 -1.66 8.16
CA SER A 485 5.54 -2.45 7.96
C SER A 485 5.41 -3.58 6.92
N VAL A 486 4.23 -3.83 6.37
CA VAL A 486 3.98 -4.87 5.37
C VAL A 486 3.24 -4.36 4.12
N SER A 487 2.83 -3.09 4.07
CA SER A 487 1.98 -2.54 3.01
C SER A 487 2.63 -2.47 1.63
N ALA A 488 3.96 -2.33 1.57
CA ALA A 488 4.73 -2.24 0.32
C ALA A 488 5.27 -3.60 -0.17
N LEU A 489 4.79 -4.71 0.41
CA LEU A 489 5.27 -6.05 0.10
C LEU A 489 4.26 -6.84 -0.73
N ASP A 490 4.75 -7.71 -1.61
CA ASP A 490 3.89 -8.69 -2.29
C ASP A 490 3.14 -9.57 -1.29
N VAL A 491 1.94 -10.00 -1.65
CA VAL A 491 1.00 -10.72 -0.77
C VAL A 491 1.62 -11.94 -0.08
N SER A 492 2.42 -12.74 -0.80
CA SER A 492 3.06 -13.92 -0.22
C SER A 492 4.16 -13.55 0.79
N ILE A 493 4.92 -12.49 0.51
CA ILE A 493 5.94 -11.97 1.44
C ILE A 493 5.28 -11.32 2.66
N GLN A 494 4.20 -10.57 2.45
CA GLN A 494 3.39 -9.98 3.52
C GLN A 494 2.91 -11.06 4.50
N ALA A 495 2.32 -12.15 4.00
CA ALA A 495 1.87 -13.28 4.83
C ALA A 495 3.02 -13.93 5.62
N GLN A 496 4.20 -14.09 4.99
CA GLN A 496 5.40 -14.60 5.66
C GLN A 496 5.89 -13.67 6.78
N ILE A 497 5.89 -12.35 6.56
CA ILE A 497 6.32 -11.36 7.57
C ILE A 497 5.32 -11.34 8.75
N VAL A 498 4.01 -11.40 8.47
CA VAL A 498 3.00 -11.49 9.55
C VAL A 498 3.20 -12.75 10.39
N ASN A 499 3.41 -13.91 9.75
CA ASN A 499 3.71 -15.15 10.46
C ASN A 499 4.98 -15.02 11.30
N LEU A 500 6.04 -14.43 10.75
CA LEU A 500 7.28 -14.15 11.47
C LEU A 500 7.02 -13.24 12.70
N MET A 501 6.22 -12.18 12.57
CA MET A 501 5.91 -11.31 13.70
C MET A 501 5.15 -12.03 14.80
N LEU A 502 4.20 -12.91 14.44
CA LEU A 502 3.49 -13.75 15.42
C LEU A 502 4.43 -14.72 16.15
N ASP A 503 5.41 -15.30 15.44
CA ASP A 503 6.41 -16.19 16.03
C ASP A 503 7.30 -15.45 17.02
N LEU A 504 7.80 -14.29 16.61
CA LEU A 504 8.63 -13.43 17.44
C LEU A 504 7.87 -12.89 18.65
N GLN A 505 6.58 -12.57 18.49
CA GLN A 505 5.71 -12.18 19.61
C GLN A 505 5.62 -13.29 20.65
N LYS A 506 5.36 -14.52 20.22
CA LYS A 506 5.26 -15.70 21.10
C LYS A 506 6.60 -16.00 21.78
N GLU A 507 7.72 -15.88 21.06
CA GLU A 507 9.06 -16.20 21.58
C GLU A 507 9.56 -15.14 22.57
N PHE A 508 9.37 -13.84 22.26
CA PHE A 508 9.94 -12.73 23.05
C PHE A 508 8.95 -12.07 24.01
N GLY A 509 7.65 -12.39 23.93
CA GLY A 509 6.62 -11.73 24.72
C GLY A 509 6.44 -10.26 24.38
N VAL A 510 6.81 -9.84 23.19
CA VAL A 510 6.74 -8.44 22.73
C VAL A 510 5.30 -8.02 22.48
N ALA A 511 4.92 -6.82 22.95
CA ALA A 511 3.67 -6.21 22.57
C ALA A 511 3.84 -5.40 21.26
N PHE A 512 2.89 -5.52 20.34
CA PHE A 512 2.88 -4.77 19.09
C PHE A 512 1.77 -3.70 19.06
N LEU A 513 2.16 -2.47 18.72
CA LEU A 513 1.22 -1.51 18.15
C LEU A 513 1.35 -1.59 16.62
N PHE A 514 0.41 -2.28 15.99
CA PHE A 514 0.44 -2.56 14.56
C PHE A 514 -0.41 -1.55 13.80
N ILE A 515 0.23 -0.65 13.04
CA ILE A 515 -0.45 0.37 12.24
C ILE A 515 -0.58 -0.14 10.82
N SER A 516 -1.82 -0.19 10.31
CA SER A 516 -2.09 -0.64 8.94
C SER A 516 -3.39 -0.05 8.41
N HIS A 517 -3.52 0.00 7.09
CA HIS A 517 -4.76 0.26 6.38
C HIS A 517 -5.35 -1.02 5.76
N ASP A 518 -4.63 -2.13 5.77
CA ASP A 518 -5.09 -3.44 5.26
C ASP A 518 -5.86 -4.19 6.35
N MET A 519 -7.19 -4.13 6.26
CA MET A 519 -8.09 -4.75 7.25
C MET A 519 -8.00 -6.27 7.27
N ALA A 520 -7.72 -6.93 6.15
CA ALA A 520 -7.64 -8.37 6.09
C ALA A 520 -6.36 -8.92 6.76
N VAL A 521 -5.26 -8.16 6.67
CA VAL A 521 -4.03 -8.42 7.44
C VAL A 521 -4.25 -8.17 8.91
N VAL A 522 -4.91 -7.06 9.26
CA VAL A 522 -5.23 -6.70 10.65
C VAL A 522 -6.09 -7.78 11.31
N GLU A 523 -7.06 -8.35 10.59
CA GLU A 523 -7.87 -9.46 11.10
C GLU A 523 -7.01 -10.67 11.52
N ARG A 524 -5.89 -10.91 10.83
CA ARG A 524 -5.00 -12.05 11.10
C ARG A 524 -4.05 -11.83 12.27
N ILE A 525 -3.52 -10.62 12.45
CA ILE A 525 -2.43 -10.36 13.38
C ILE A 525 -2.90 -9.79 14.73
N SER A 526 -4.08 -9.19 14.80
CA SER A 526 -4.49 -8.42 15.97
C SER A 526 -5.26 -9.23 17.01
N HIS A 527 -5.11 -8.85 18.28
CA HIS A 527 -5.98 -9.25 19.38
C HIS A 527 -7.11 -8.23 19.56
N ARG A 528 -6.77 -6.94 19.49
CA ARG A 528 -7.71 -5.81 19.55
C ARG A 528 -7.44 -4.84 18.40
N VAL A 529 -8.47 -4.09 18.05
CA VAL A 529 -8.41 -3.10 16.97
C VAL A 529 -8.94 -1.76 17.47
N ALA A 530 -8.23 -0.69 17.19
CA ALA A 530 -8.65 0.70 17.37
C ALA A 530 -8.79 1.35 15.99
N VAL A 531 -9.98 1.82 15.69
CA VAL A 531 -10.31 2.51 14.42
C VAL A 531 -10.16 4.00 14.62
N MET A 532 -9.29 4.62 13.81
CA MET A 532 -8.96 6.05 13.91
C MET A 532 -9.53 6.84 12.74
N TYR A 533 -10.22 7.94 13.05
CA TYR A 533 -10.82 8.86 12.09
C TYR A 533 -10.59 10.31 12.52
N LEU A 534 -10.06 11.17 11.63
CA LEU A 534 -9.79 12.60 11.87
C LEU A 534 -9.08 12.87 13.21
N GLY A 535 -8.05 12.10 13.51
CA GLY A 535 -7.25 12.27 14.73
C GLY A 535 -7.83 11.62 15.99
N GLN A 536 -9.00 11.00 15.95
CA GLN A 536 -9.69 10.43 17.10
C GLN A 536 -9.88 8.91 16.94
N ILE A 537 -9.89 8.16 18.05
CA ILE A 537 -10.37 6.78 18.05
C ILE A 537 -11.89 6.82 18.08
N VAL A 538 -12.53 6.24 17.05
CA VAL A 538 -14.00 6.22 16.91
C VAL A 538 -14.61 4.89 17.34
N GLU A 539 -13.81 3.83 17.31
CA GLU A 539 -14.22 2.50 17.77
C GLU A 539 -12.99 1.72 18.22
N ILE A 540 -13.06 1.05 19.36
CA ILE A 540 -11.98 0.18 19.88
C ILE A 540 -12.58 -1.02 20.56
N GLY A 541 -12.07 -2.20 20.28
CA GLY A 541 -12.57 -3.44 20.89
C GLY A 541 -11.77 -4.68 20.50
N PRO A 542 -12.19 -5.86 21.03
CA PRO A 542 -11.67 -7.13 20.59
C PRO A 542 -11.79 -7.28 19.07
N ARG A 543 -10.81 -7.92 18.43
CA ARG A 543 -10.79 -8.15 17.00
C ARG A 543 -12.15 -8.67 16.48
N ARG A 544 -12.68 -9.72 17.14
CA ARG A 544 -13.96 -10.32 16.75
C ARG A 544 -15.11 -9.31 16.74
N ALA A 545 -15.20 -8.44 17.75
CA ALA A 545 -16.26 -7.43 17.84
C ALA A 545 -16.18 -6.42 16.67
N ILE A 546 -14.98 -5.95 16.34
CA ILE A 546 -14.77 -4.97 15.27
C ILE A 546 -15.04 -5.57 13.88
N PHE A 547 -14.63 -6.83 13.63
CA PHE A 547 -14.76 -7.45 12.30
C PHE A 547 -16.13 -8.08 12.06
N GLU A 548 -16.76 -8.68 13.09
CA GLU A 548 -18.03 -9.39 12.95
C GLU A 548 -19.25 -8.50 13.27
N ASN A 549 -19.10 -7.48 14.10
CA ASN A 549 -20.18 -6.58 14.51
C ASN A 549 -19.71 -5.11 14.68
N PRO A 550 -19.16 -4.49 13.63
CA PRO A 550 -18.76 -3.08 13.69
C PRO A 550 -19.95 -2.17 13.98
N GLN A 551 -19.79 -1.22 14.89
CA GLN A 551 -20.87 -0.34 15.32
C GLN A 551 -20.78 1.05 14.67
N HIS A 552 -19.59 1.65 14.62
CA HIS A 552 -19.42 2.98 14.07
C HIS A 552 -19.60 3.00 12.54
N PRO A 553 -20.32 3.97 11.95
CA PRO A 553 -20.54 4.05 10.50
C PRO A 553 -19.26 4.07 9.68
N TYR A 554 -18.22 4.77 10.17
CA TYR A 554 -16.94 4.80 9.52
C TYR A 554 -16.25 3.42 9.48
N THR A 555 -16.34 2.65 10.59
CA THR A 555 -15.82 1.27 10.60
C THR A 555 -16.53 0.40 9.59
N LYS A 556 -17.86 0.52 9.49
CA LYS A 556 -18.67 -0.19 8.47
C LYS A 556 -18.25 0.20 7.06
N LYS A 557 -18.00 1.50 6.81
CA LYS A 557 -17.49 2.01 5.53
C LYS A 557 -16.13 1.39 5.19
N LEU A 558 -15.18 1.41 6.12
CA LEU A 558 -13.87 0.79 5.92
C LEU A 558 -13.98 -0.69 5.54
N MET A 559 -14.81 -1.45 6.28
CA MET A 559 -15.02 -2.88 6.01
C MET A 559 -15.64 -3.13 4.65
N SER A 560 -16.61 -2.30 4.23
CA SER A 560 -17.28 -2.43 2.93
C SER A 560 -16.37 -2.08 1.75
N ALA A 561 -15.31 -1.31 1.96
CA ALA A 561 -14.37 -0.91 0.93
C ALA A 561 -13.28 -1.97 0.65
N VAL A 562 -13.06 -2.95 1.55
CA VAL A 562 -12.04 -3.99 1.36
C VAL A 562 -12.38 -4.87 0.15
N PRO A 563 -11.46 -5.04 -0.82
CA PRO A 563 -11.69 -5.92 -1.97
C PRO A 563 -11.88 -7.37 -1.52
N ILE A 564 -12.85 -8.05 -2.14
CA ILE A 564 -13.13 -9.45 -1.85
C ILE A 564 -12.56 -10.30 -2.99
N ALA A 565 -11.66 -11.22 -2.67
CA ALA A 565 -11.03 -12.11 -3.66
C ALA A 565 -12.01 -13.20 -4.16
N ASP A 566 -13.16 -12.76 -4.70
CA ASP A 566 -14.22 -13.60 -5.24
C ASP A 566 -14.80 -12.98 -6.52
N PRO A 567 -14.43 -13.47 -7.71
CA PRO A 567 -14.92 -12.95 -8.99
C PRO A 567 -16.45 -13.04 -9.16
N ALA A 568 -17.15 -13.95 -8.46
CA ALA A 568 -18.60 -14.05 -8.52
C ALA A 568 -19.31 -12.80 -7.94
N ARG A 569 -18.63 -12.07 -7.07
CA ARG A 569 -19.13 -10.82 -6.47
C ARG A 569 -18.83 -9.56 -7.28
N ARG A 570 -18.14 -9.69 -8.41
CA ARG A 570 -17.73 -8.56 -9.28
C ARG A 570 -18.89 -7.65 -9.71
N HIS A 571 -20.09 -8.20 -9.86
CA HIS A 571 -21.28 -7.48 -10.33
C HIS A 571 -22.12 -6.86 -9.21
N LEU A 572 -21.80 -7.15 -7.96
CA LEU A 572 -22.52 -6.55 -6.83
C LEU A 572 -22.13 -5.07 -6.74
N LYS A 573 -23.12 -4.19 -6.90
CA LYS A 573 -22.92 -2.76 -6.66
C LYS A 573 -22.56 -2.54 -5.20
N ARG A 574 -21.35 -2.12 -4.94
CA ARG A 574 -20.99 -1.59 -3.62
C ARG A 574 -21.54 -0.16 -3.51
N GLU A 575 -22.37 0.10 -2.54
CA GLU A 575 -22.74 1.45 -2.16
C GLU A 575 -21.54 2.06 -1.42
N LEU A 576 -20.61 2.66 -2.17
CA LEU A 576 -19.57 3.47 -1.57
C LEU A 576 -20.19 4.82 -1.18
N SER A 577 -20.14 5.15 0.10
CA SER A 577 -20.52 6.48 0.56
C SER A 577 -19.61 7.52 -0.11
N THR A 578 -20.23 8.43 -0.84
CA THR A 578 -19.53 9.49 -1.59
C THR A 578 -19.07 10.65 -0.71
N HIS A 579 -19.26 10.57 0.61
CA HIS A 579 -18.81 11.63 1.51
C HIS A 579 -17.30 11.63 1.62
N GLU A 580 -16.70 12.71 1.13
CA GLU A 580 -15.27 12.98 1.32
C GLU A 580 -14.97 13.18 2.80
N ILE A 581 -13.81 12.70 3.23
CA ILE A 581 -13.32 12.94 4.59
C ILE A 581 -12.98 14.43 4.71
N PRO A 582 -13.55 15.13 5.70
CA PRO A 582 -13.19 16.52 5.95
C PRO A 582 -11.69 16.68 6.18
N SER A 583 -11.14 17.82 5.79
CA SER A 583 -9.73 18.11 6.00
C SER A 583 -9.42 18.21 7.51
N PRO A 584 -8.33 17.57 8.00
CA PRO A 584 -7.88 17.75 9.38
C PRO A 584 -7.26 19.12 9.63
N ILE A 585 -7.15 19.98 8.60
CA ILE A 585 -6.59 21.33 8.69
C ILE A 585 -7.70 22.31 9.07
N ARG A 586 -7.56 22.96 10.22
CA ARG A 586 -8.52 23.95 10.75
C ARG A 586 -7.85 25.30 10.95
N ALA A 587 -8.64 26.37 11.06
CA ALA A 587 -8.15 27.68 11.49
C ALA A 587 -7.64 27.60 12.95
N VAL A 588 -6.65 28.44 13.28
CA VAL A 588 -6.18 28.54 14.67
C VAL A 588 -7.35 28.99 15.56
N GLY A 589 -7.64 28.20 16.61
CA GLY A 589 -8.77 28.43 17.51
C GLY A 589 -10.03 27.61 17.19
N ASP A 590 -10.14 27.04 15.97
CA ASP A 590 -11.19 26.09 15.63
C ASP A 590 -10.78 24.68 16.10
N LEU A 591 -11.36 24.24 17.21
CA LEU A 591 -11.07 22.93 17.80
C LEU A 591 -12.06 21.88 17.31
N PRO A 592 -11.61 20.66 16.98
CA PRO A 592 -12.51 19.57 16.63
C PRO A 592 -13.34 19.16 17.86
N VAL A 593 -14.59 18.78 17.61
CA VAL A 593 -15.43 18.17 18.63
C VAL A 593 -14.95 16.75 18.88
N VAL A 594 -14.57 16.43 20.11
CA VAL A 594 -14.19 15.07 20.52
C VAL A 594 -15.40 14.41 21.19
N GLN A 595 -15.78 13.26 20.67
CA GLN A 595 -16.90 12.48 21.22
C GLN A 595 -16.37 11.40 22.18
N PRO A 596 -16.97 11.25 23.37
CA PRO A 596 -16.55 10.22 24.30
C PRO A 596 -16.86 8.83 23.76
N LEU A 597 -15.96 7.89 24.01
CA LEU A 597 -16.19 6.48 23.76
C LEU A 597 -17.17 5.90 24.79
N VAL A 598 -18.22 5.27 24.31
CA VAL A 598 -19.26 4.62 25.14
C VAL A 598 -19.13 3.11 24.98
N GLN A 599 -19.12 2.39 26.08
CA GLN A 599 -19.09 0.93 26.06
C GLN A 599 -20.41 0.37 25.54
N VAL A 600 -20.33 -0.43 24.47
CA VAL A 600 -21.51 -1.07 23.82
C VAL A 600 -21.55 -2.58 24.05
N ALA A 601 -20.39 -3.20 24.38
CA ALA A 601 -20.25 -4.59 24.75
C ALA A 601 -18.99 -4.76 25.65
N PRO A 602 -18.72 -5.93 26.22
CA PRO A 602 -17.49 -6.16 26.97
C PRO A 602 -16.25 -5.77 26.13
N ASP A 603 -15.43 -4.87 26.68
CA ASP A 603 -14.21 -4.30 26.06
C ASP A 603 -14.41 -3.66 24.67
N HIS A 604 -15.66 -3.39 24.27
CA HIS A 604 -16.00 -2.76 23.00
C HIS A 604 -16.57 -1.36 23.24
N PHE A 605 -15.89 -0.34 22.74
CA PHE A 605 -16.21 1.08 22.94
C PHE A 605 -16.37 1.78 21.59
N VAL A 606 -17.38 2.65 21.49
CA VAL A 606 -17.76 3.35 20.25
C VAL A 606 -18.02 4.83 20.53
N ALA A 607 -17.51 5.73 19.71
CA ALA A 607 -17.86 7.14 19.76
C ALA A 607 -19.30 7.36 19.26
N ARG A 608 -19.99 8.32 19.86
CA ARG A 608 -21.30 8.75 19.32
C ARG A 608 -21.08 9.46 17.98
N HIS A 609 -22.00 9.19 17.02
CA HIS A 609 -21.91 9.71 15.65
C HIS A 609 -21.92 11.24 15.62
N SER A 610 -21.17 11.83 14.70
CA SER A 610 -21.08 13.26 14.32
C SER A 610 -19.66 13.86 14.37
N ILE A 611 -18.63 13.04 14.27
CA ILE A 611 -17.25 13.53 14.18
C ILE A 611 -17.05 14.19 12.83
N GLY A 612 -16.71 15.49 12.82
CA GLY A 612 -16.48 16.25 11.59
C GLY A 612 -17.71 16.50 10.72
N GLY A 613 -18.92 16.17 11.19
CA GLY A 613 -20.15 16.38 10.44
C GLY A 613 -20.39 15.40 9.27
N ALA A 614 -19.52 14.40 9.10
CA ALA A 614 -19.63 13.43 8.00
C ALA A 614 -20.26 12.09 8.41
N TYR A 615 -20.26 11.75 9.71
CA TYR A 615 -20.81 10.50 10.27
C TYR A 615 -21.41 10.76 11.66
#